data_d82eb5a273d2bb1f40e3dd757f10ac67
#
_entry.id   d82eb5a273d2bb1f40e3dd757f10ac67
#
_cell.length_a   1.000
_cell.length_b   1.000
_cell.length_c   1.000
_cell.angle_alpha   90.00
_cell.angle_beta   90.00
_cell.angle_gamma   90.00
#
_symmetry.space_group_name_H-M   'P 1'
#
loop_
_entity.id
_entity.type
_entity.pdbx_description
1 polymer ?
#
loop_
_entity_poly.entity_id
_entity_poly.type
_entity_poly.pdbx_seq_one_letter_code
_entity_poly.pdbx_strand_id
1 'polypeptide(L)'
;MAHTRNDTMRRALRREVAGTIGLLADEEDFAAMRRYRTFTFDDHETYLKQVEGLLRTLASQGRHTTVALFDPEEFQEYCAETGLNPDTSDSRTRFTAALASGGPTVPYEGQPLAELVPDLVDEAVRRATWEYATVVLARAGTCATCGEDIGRAAFARASALITQAVDTTRPGTRHLVCSVPSDPETLLAALHVEVDAEGRTLLDDTEALEFATVLAVGIATHRAAGMVLRSSGDGTRDRVHGWRMNGGRLQPLTAAEVFDAYCTDAISGELVAPESGVDYCAAPRLEADDPEGGHTH
;
A
#
# COMPACT_ATOMS: atom_id res chain seq x y z
N MET A 1 -5.80 -16.44 46.65
CA MET A 1 -4.79 -16.57 45.57
C MET A 1 -5.36 -16.69 44.16
N ALA A 2 -6.65 -17.11 43.97
CA ALA A 2 -7.26 -17.19 42.63
C ALA A 2 -7.67 -15.83 42.03
N HIS A 3 -8.04 -14.83 42.86
CA HIS A 3 -8.46 -13.50 42.39
C HIS A 3 -7.33 -12.69 41.73
N THR A 4 -6.13 -12.76 42.31
CA THR A 4 -4.94 -12.02 41.79
C THR A 4 -4.47 -12.54 40.42
N ARG A 5 -4.62 -13.84 40.17
CA ARG A 5 -4.23 -14.47 38.91
C ARG A 5 -5.18 -14.11 37.75
N ASN A 6 -6.47 -13.97 38.06
CA ASN A 6 -7.51 -13.60 37.09
C ASN A 6 -7.40 -12.12 36.70
N ASP A 7 -7.01 -11.23 37.62
CA ASP A 7 -6.76 -9.80 37.35
C ASP A 7 -5.49 -9.60 36.52
N THR A 8 -4.46 -10.41 36.75
CA THR A 8 -3.22 -10.36 35.95
C THR A 8 -3.45 -10.86 34.53
N MET A 9 -4.23 -11.92 34.36
CA MET A 9 -4.60 -12.47 33.05
C MET A 9 -5.53 -11.51 32.28
N ARG A 10 -6.51 -10.88 32.94
CA ARG A 10 -7.36 -9.83 32.37
C ARG A 10 -6.56 -8.58 31.96
N ARG A 11 -5.53 -8.20 32.72
CA ARG A 11 -4.61 -7.10 32.37
C ARG A 11 -3.72 -7.47 31.20
N ALA A 12 -3.22 -8.70 31.12
CA ALA A 12 -2.47 -9.21 29.97
C ALA A 12 -3.33 -9.22 28.72
N LEU A 13 -4.53 -9.81 28.76
CA LEU A 13 -5.49 -9.83 27.64
C LEU A 13 -5.89 -8.41 27.20
N ARG A 14 -6.05 -7.45 28.11
CA ARG A 14 -6.33 -6.04 27.76
C ARG A 14 -5.14 -5.33 27.11
N ARG A 15 -3.92 -5.81 27.30
CA ARG A 15 -2.72 -5.30 26.61
C ARG A 15 -2.56 -5.89 25.21
N GLU A 16 -3.08 -7.09 25.01
CA GLU A 16 -2.96 -7.83 23.74
C GLU A 16 -4.13 -7.54 22.77
N VAL A 17 -5.24 -6.98 23.25
CA VAL A 17 -6.35 -6.57 22.38
C VAL A 17 -6.10 -5.12 21.93
N ALA A 18 -5.78 -4.97 20.67
CA ALA A 18 -5.66 -3.66 20.04
C ALA A 18 -7.00 -2.91 20.13
N GLY A 19 -6.97 -1.71 20.66
CA GLY A 19 -8.09 -0.78 20.55
C GLY A 19 -7.93 0.07 19.31
N THR A 20 -8.93 0.14 18.43
CA THR A 20 -8.88 1.00 17.25
C THR A 20 -9.60 2.30 17.50
N ILE A 21 -9.04 3.40 17.03
CA ILE A 21 -9.63 4.74 17.05
C ILE A 21 -9.85 5.17 15.60
N GLY A 22 -11.10 5.50 15.25
CA GLY A 22 -11.42 6.15 13.98
C GLY A 22 -11.10 7.64 14.05
N LEU A 23 -10.30 8.12 13.12
CA LEU A 23 -9.82 9.50 13.03
C LEU A 23 -10.44 10.20 11.82
N LEU A 24 -11.11 11.31 12.04
CA LEU A 24 -11.48 12.28 11.00
C LEU A 24 -10.25 13.16 10.75
N ALA A 25 -9.49 12.84 9.72
CA ALA A 25 -8.18 13.44 9.48
C ALA A 25 -8.29 14.85 8.89
N ASP A 26 -9.33 15.14 8.12
CA ASP A 26 -9.53 16.42 7.46
C ASP A 26 -10.79 17.16 7.93
N GLU A 27 -10.90 18.44 7.55
CA GLU A 27 -11.98 19.32 7.96
C GLU A 27 -13.30 19.02 7.23
N GLU A 28 -13.24 18.44 6.02
CA GLU A 28 -14.42 18.11 5.22
C GLU A 28 -15.16 16.94 5.87
N ASP A 29 -14.46 15.88 6.20
CA ASP A 29 -14.99 14.71 6.92
C ASP A 29 -15.53 15.11 8.30
N PHE A 30 -14.78 15.95 9.02
CA PHE A 30 -15.25 16.47 10.29
C PHE A 30 -16.56 17.25 10.14
N ALA A 31 -16.66 18.14 9.13
CA ALA A 31 -17.87 18.90 8.85
C ALA A 31 -19.04 18.00 8.44
N ALA A 32 -18.77 16.95 7.66
CA ALA A 32 -19.77 15.93 7.30
C ALA A 32 -20.35 15.22 8.53
N MET A 33 -19.52 14.92 9.53
CA MET A 33 -19.98 14.31 10.78
C MET A 33 -20.81 15.23 11.68
N ARG A 34 -20.69 16.55 11.55
CA ARG A 34 -21.48 17.51 12.33
C ARG A 34 -22.99 17.47 12.04
N ARG A 35 -23.42 16.83 10.96
CA ARG A 35 -24.86 16.56 10.71
C ARG A 35 -25.51 15.69 11.78
N TYR A 36 -24.72 14.90 12.52
CA TYR A 36 -25.20 13.99 13.57
C TYR A 36 -25.21 14.70 14.92
N ARG A 37 -26.37 14.79 15.57
CA ARG A 37 -26.54 15.52 16.85
C ARG A 37 -25.73 14.94 18.00
N THR A 38 -25.42 13.64 17.94
CA THR A 38 -24.59 12.97 18.96
C THR A 38 -23.09 13.15 18.73
N PHE A 39 -22.68 13.82 17.64
CA PHE A 39 -21.30 14.22 17.40
C PHE A 39 -21.11 15.66 17.89
N THR A 40 -20.61 15.83 19.12
CA THR A 40 -20.67 17.09 19.89
C THR A 40 -19.37 17.87 19.95
N PHE A 41 -18.53 17.77 18.93
CA PHE A 41 -17.30 18.55 18.86
C PHE A 41 -17.56 19.90 18.20
N ASP A 42 -16.97 20.97 18.77
CA ASP A 42 -17.19 22.34 18.32
C ASP A 42 -16.42 22.66 17.03
N ASP A 43 -15.15 22.26 16.96
CA ASP A 43 -14.25 22.47 15.83
C ASP A 43 -13.24 21.33 15.66
N HIS A 44 -12.68 21.24 14.44
CA HIS A 44 -11.76 20.16 14.05
C HIS A 44 -10.44 20.21 14.83
N GLU A 45 -9.89 21.41 15.07
CA GLU A 45 -8.62 21.54 15.79
C GLU A 45 -8.75 21.03 17.23
N THR A 46 -9.85 21.39 17.90
CA THR A 46 -10.16 20.89 19.25
C THR A 46 -10.39 19.39 19.26
N TYR A 47 -11.07 18.83 18.25
CA TYR A 47 -11.25 17.39 18.06
C TYR A 47 -9.90 16.68 17.95
N LEU A 48 -9.01 17.13 17.04
CA LEU A 48 -7.70 16.53 16.86
C LEU A 48 -6.85 16.56 18.15
N LYS A 49 -6.85 17.68 18.88
CA LYS A 49 -6.18 17.79 20.18
C LYS A 49 -6.70 16.79 21.21
N GLN A 50 -8.02 16.55 21.23
CA GLN A 50 -8.63 15.58 22.15
C GLN A 50 -8.28 14.14 21.75
N VAL A 51 -8.30 13.81 20.45
CA VAL A 51 -7.89 12.49 19.95
C VAL A 51 -6.42 12.23 20.27
N GLU A 52 -5.54 13.19 20.01
CA GLU A 52 -4.12 13.06 20.34
C GLU A 52 -3.88 12.86 21.84
N GLY A 53 -4.59 13.62 22.68
CA GLY A 53 -4.55 13.44 24.14
C GLY A 53 -5.04 12.06 24.60
N LEU A 54 -6.08 11.52 23.96
CA LEU A 54 -6.57 10.18 24.22
C LEU A 54 -5.54 9.11 23.81
N LEU A 55 -4.98 9.21 22.60
CA LEU A 55 -3.95 8.29 22.08
C LEU A 55 -2.73 8.25 23.01
N ARG A 56 -2.20 9.40 23.42
CA ARG A 56 -1.10 9.50 24.39
C ARG A 56 -1.44 8.86 25.72
N THR A 57 -2.67 9.05 26.20
CA THR A 57 -3.13 8.44 27.45
C THR A 57 -3.18 6.91 27.34
N LEU A 58 -3.70 6.38 26.25
CA LEU A 58 -3.74 4.94 26.01
C LEU A 58 -2.33 4.34 25.90
N ALA A 59 -1.42 5.00 25.18
CA ALA A 59 -0.02 4.59 25.08
C ALA A 59 0.68 4.58 26.46
N SER A 60 0.46 5.62 27.28
CA SER A 60 1.03 5.70 28.64
C SER A 60 0.53 4.57 29.56
N GLN A 61 -0.66 4.02 29.27
CA GLN A 61 -1.20 2.84 29.97
C GLN A 61 -0.67 1.51 29.43
N GLY A 62 0.22 1.56 28.43
CA GLY A 62 0.75 0.37 27.76
C GLY A 62 -0.30 -0.40 26.95
N ARG A 63 -1.31 0.31 26.44
CA ARG A 63 -2.33 -0.29 25.57
C ARG A 63 -1.84 -0.24 24.13
N HIS A 64 -1.92 -1.37 23.45
CA HIS A 64 -1.72 -1.41 22.01
C HIS A 64 -2.94 -0.76 21.33
N THR A 65 -2.70 0.29 20.55
CA THR A 65 -3.76 1.06 19.90
C THR A 65 -3.43 1.21 18.42
N THR A 66 -4.39 0.97 17.55
CA THR A 66 -4.31 1.28 16.13
C THR A 66 -5.21 2.46 15.81
N VAL A 67 -4.92 3.15 14.72
CA VAL A 67 -5.75 4.24 14.21
C VAL A 67 -6.17 3.89 12.79
N ALA A 68 -7.42 4.21 12.43
CA ALA A 68 -7.97 4.09 11.08
C ALA A 68 -8.53 5.44 10.64
N LEU A 69 -8.54 5.72 9.35
CA LEU A 69 -9.34 6.83 8.82
C LEU A 69 -10.82 6.50 9.01
N PHE A 70 -11.58 7.51 9.43
CA PHE A 70 -13.03 7.40 9.56
C PHE A 70 -13.67 8.21 8.44
N ASP A 71 -14.11 7.52 7.40
CA ASP A 71 -14.82 8.13 6.29
C ASP A 71 -16.33 8.24 6.61
N PRO A 72 -16.92 9.44 6.59
CA PRO A 72 -18.33 9.64 6.86
C PRO A 72 -19.27 9.07 5.79
N GLU A 73 -18.83 8.94 4.54
CA GLU A 73 -19.63 8.34 3.46
C GLU A 73 -19.69 6.84 3.63
N GLU A 74 -18.55 6.17 3.82
CA GLU A 74 -18.48 4.73 4.16
C GLU A 74 -19.28 4.42 5.44
N PHE A 75 -19.19 5.27 6.45
CA PHE A 75 -19.98 5.13 7.66
C PHE A 75 -21.48 5.19 7.40
N GLN A 76 -21.93 6.10 6.53
CA GLN A 76 -23.33 6.21 6.15
C GLN A 76 -23.81 4.96 5.40
N GLU A 77 -23.00 4.46 4.46
CA GLU A 77 -23.27 3.22 3.71
C GLU A 77 -23.35 2.02 4.66
N TYR A 78 -22.36 1.87 5.54
CA TYR A 78 -22.37 0.83 6.58
C TYR A 78 -23.63 0.84 7.44
N CYS A 79 -24.08 2.03 7.88
CA CYS A 79 -25.30 2.15 8.64
C CYS A 79 -26.55 1.77 7.83
N ALA A 80 -26.59 2.13 6.54
CA ALA A 80 -27.69 1.76 5.65
C ALA A 80 -27.76 0.24 5.43
N GLU A 81 -26.62 -0.41 5.18
CA GLU A 81 -26.53 -1.86 4.97
C GLU A 81 -26.87 -2.66 6.23
N THR A 82 -26.42 -2.19 7.38
CA THR A 82 -26.64 -2.89 8.68
C THR A 82 -27.91 -2.49 9.39
N GLY A 83 -28.68 -1.52 8.86
CA GLY A 83 -29.91 -1.02 9.47
C GLY A 83 -29.70 -0.25 10.79
N LEU A 84 -28.51 0.31 10.98
CA LEU A 84 -28.15 1.09 12.17
C LEU A 84 -28.56 2.56 12.03
N ASN A 85 -28.91 3.17 13.17
CA ASN A 85 -29.12 4.62 13.21
C ASN A 85 -27.76 5.33 13.27
N PRO A 86 -27.36 6.12 12.25
CA PRO A 86 -26.06 6.78 12.23
C PRO A 86 -25.89 7.87 13.31
N ASP A 87 -26.99 8.42 13.84
CA ASP A 87 -26.95 9.43 14.91
C ASP A 87 -26.85 8.78 16.31
N THR A 88 -25.96 7.78 16.48
CA THR A 88 -25.67 7.16 17.78
C THR A 88 -24.15 6.91 17.93
N SER A 89 -23.67 6.95 19.16
CA SER A 89 -22.28 6.58 19.45
C SER A 89 -22.03 5.07 19.24
N ASP A 90 -23.03 4.22 19.44
CA ASP A 90 -22.95 2.77 19.23
C ASP A 90 -22.67 2.44 17.76
N SER A 91 -23.32 3.11 16.82
CA SER A 91 -23.10 2.91 15.38
C SER A 91 -21.67 3.28 14.98
N ARG A 92 -21.14 4.41 15.48
CA ARG A 92 -19.75 4.78 15.25
C ARG A 92 -18.76 3.77 15.83
N THR A 93 -19.03 3.28 17.04
CA THR A 93 -18.19 2.24 17.67
C THR A 93 -18.21 0.95 16.85
N ARG A 94 -19.36 0.53 16.33
CA ARG A 94 -19.47 -0.67 15.49
C ARG A 94 -18.75 -0.51 14.16
N PHE A 95 -18.86 0.66 13.53
CA PHE A 95 -18.13 0.95 12.30
C PHE A 95 -16.61 0.96 12.55
N THR A 96 -16.14 1.62 13.61
CA THR A 96 -14.71 1.56 13.99
C THR A 96 -14.24 0.12 14.26
N ALA A 97 -15.08 -0.73 14.83
CA ALA A 97 -14.75 -2.14 15.00
C ALA A 97 -14.71 -2.92 13.66
N ALA A 98 -15.53 -2.54 12.69
CA ALA A 98 -15.46 -3.09 11.34
C ALA A 98 -14.15 -2.66 10.65
N LEU A 99 -13.77 -1.37 10.75
CA LEU A 99 -12.47 -0.88 10.27
C LEU A 99 -11.30 -1.62 10.91
N ALA A 100 -11.37 -1.90 12.21
CA ALA A 100 -10.35 -2.67 12.93
C ALA A 100 -10.18 -4.11 12.41
N SER A 101 -11.23 -4.69 11.85
CA SER A 101 -11.26 -6.09 11.41
C SER A 101 -10.79 -6.28 9.98
N GLY A 102 -10.95 -5.30 9.12
CA GLY A 102 -10.71 -5.45 7.68
C GLY A 102 -10.27 -4.19 6.96
N GLY A 103 -10.28 -3.03 7.62
CA GLY A 103 -9.86 -1.76 7.04
C GLY A 103 -8.36 -1.47 7.21
N PRO A 104 -7.88 -0.40 6.55
CA PRO A 104 -6.53 0.09 6.73
C PRO A 104 -6.34 0.66 8.13
N THR A 105 -5.32 0.21 8.84
CA THR A 105 -5.00 0.67 10.20
C THR A 105 -3.50 0.83 10.39
N VAL A 106 -3.10 1.87 11.12
CA VAL A 106 -1.69 2.13 11.47
C VAL A 106 -1.53 2.04 12.99
N PRO A 107 -0.47 1.36 13.51
CA PRO A 107 -0.18 1.32 14.93
C PRO A 107 0.19 2.73 15.46
N TYR A 108 -0.33 3.08 16.63
CA TYR A 108 0.09 4.27 17.33
C TYR A 108 1.24 3.95 18.30
N GLU A 109 2.41 4.48 18.02
CA GLU A 109 3.63 4.28 18.80
C GLU A 109 4.02 5.51 19.65
N GLY A 110 3.19 6.55 19.66
CA GLY A 110 3.43 7.79 20.38
C GLY A 110 3.80 8.98 19.48
N GLN A 111 3.81 8.79 18.16
CA GLN A 111 4.07 9.83 17.18
C GLN A 111 2.99 10.91 17.20
N PRO A 112 3.30 12.16 16.82
CA PRO A 112 2.31 13.23 16.63
C PRO A 112 1.31 12.87 15.52
N LEU A 113 0.09 13.39 15.59
CA LEU A 113 -0.90 13.19 14.50
C LEU A 113 -0.40 13.72 13.15
N ALA A 114 0.42 14.76 13.13
CA ALA A 114 1.00 15.30 11.90
C ALA A 114 1.92 14.30 11.16
N GLU A 115 2.49 13.33 11.87
CA GLU A 115 3.28 12.23 11.30
C GLU A 115 2.40 11.00 11.01
N LEU A 116 1.40 10.75 11.86
CA LEU A 116 0.51 9.60 11.73
C LEU A 116 -0.47 9.72 10.55
N VAL A 117 -0.99 10.93 10.27
CA VAL A 117 -2.00 11.14 9.23
C VAL A 117 -1.47 10.79 7.83
N PRO A 118 -0.27 11.22 7.41
CA PRO A 118 0.31 10.75 6.15
C PRO A 118 0.38 9.23 6.04
N ASP A 119 0.86 8.54 7.08
CA ASP A 119 0.95 7.07 7.09
C ASP A 119 -0.43 6.41 6.96
N LEU A 120 -1.46 6.99 7.58
CA LEU A 120 -2.84 6.50 7.45
C LEU A 120 -3.40 6.68 6.04
N VAL A 121 -3.12 7.82 5.40
CA VAL A 121 -3.54 8.08 4.02
C VAL A 121 -2.82 7.12 3.07
N ASP A 122 -1.51 6.96 3.23
CA ASP A 122 -0.72 6.04 2.41
C ASP A 122 -1.21 4.60 2.54
N GLU A 123 -1.52 4.15 3.76
CA GLU A 123 -2.08 2.82 4.01
C GLU A 123 -3.47 2.64 3.37
N ALA A 124 -4.33 3.67 3.46
CA ALA A 124 -5.66 3.63 2.85
C ALA A 124 -5.56 3.56 1.31
N VAL A 125 -4.72 4.39 0.69
CA VAL A 125 -4.47 4.38 -0.76
C VAL A 125 -3.88 3.04 -1.20
N ARG A 126 -2.91 2.52 -0.49
CA ARG A 126 -2.28 1.23 -0.76
C ARG A 126 -3.31 0.09 -0.73
N ARG A 127 -4.15 0.08 0.29
CA ARG A 127 -5.22 -0.91 0.45
C ARG A 127 -6.25 -0.84 -0.68
N ALA A 128 -6.75 0.36 -1.00
CA ALA A 128 -7.70 0.57 -2.08
C ALA A 128 -7.12 0.15 -3.45
N THR A 129 -5.85 0.47 -3.69
CA THR A 129 -5.12 0.06 -4.90
C THR A 129 -5.05 -1.46 -5.02
N TRP A 130 -4.69 -2.15 -3.94
CA TRP A 130 -4.61 -3.62 -3.92
C TRP A 130 -5.98 -4.27 -4.11
N GLU A 131 -7.02 -3.79 -3.46
CA GLU A 131 -8.39 -4.31 -3.58
C GLU A 131 -8.90 -4.14 -5.02
N TYR A 132 -8.73 -2.95 -5.60
CA TYR A 132 -9.10 -2.70 -6.99
C TYR A 132 -8.32 -3.61 -7.96
N ALA A 133 -7.01 -3.74 -7.81
CA ALA A 133 -6.17 -4.60 -8.62
C ALA A 133 -6.63 -6.07 -8.55
N THR A 134 -6.96 -6.53 -7.34
CA THR A 134 -7.49 -7.89 -7.11
C THR A 134 -8.81 -8.12 -7.85
N VAL A 135 -9.72 -7.15 -7.81
CA VAL A 135 -11.00 -7.22 -8.56
C VAL A 135 -10.77 -7.26 -10.06
N VAL A 136 -9.83 -6.46 -10.59
CA VAL A 136 -9.49 -6.47 -12.01
C VAL A 136 -8.96 -7.85 -12.44
N LEU A 137 -8.03 -8.44 -11.66
CA LEU A 137 -7.50 -9.77 -11.94
C LEU A 137 -8.57 -10.86 -11.87
N ALA A 138 -9.44 -10.83 -10.87
CA ALA A 138 -10.54 -11.78 -10.74
C ALA A 138 -11.54 -11.70 -11.93
N ARG A 139 -11.64 -10.55 -12.57
CA ARG A 139 -12.50 -10.34 -13.76
C ARG A 139 -11.80 -10.60 -15.10
N ALA A 140 -10.50 -10.88 -15.11
CA ALA A 140 -9.74 -11.12 -16.34
C ALA A 140 -10.22 -12.38 -17.09
N GLY A 141 -10.87 -13.32 -16.40
CA GLY A 141 -11.46 -14.52 -16.97
C GLY A 141 -10.44 -15.60 -17.31
N THR A 142 -10.80 -16.47 -18.26
CA THR A 142 -9.97 -17.60 -18.69
C THR A 142 -9.52 -17.45 -20.13
N CYS A 143 -8.32 -17.94 -20.42
CA CYS A 143 -7.79 -17.95 -21.78
C CYS A 143 -8.62 -18.84 -22.70
N ALA A 144 -9.09 -18.28 -23.82
CA ALA A 144 -9.90 -19.02 -24.80
C ALA A 144 -9.15 -20.19 -25.46
N THR A 145 -7.82 -20.16 -25.45
CA THR A 145 -6.97 -21.17 -26.11
C THR A 145 -6.63 -22.33 -25.19
N CYS A 146 -6.19 -22.07 -23.94
CA CYS A 146 -5.73 -23.12 -23.02
C CYS A 146 -6.64 -23.31 -21.80
N GLY A 147 -7.61 -22.42 -21.56
CA GLY A 147 -8.53 -22.51 -20.43
C GLY A 147 -7.90 -22.07 -19.08
N GLU A 148 -6.68 -21.57 -19.09
CA GLU A 148 -6.02 -21.10 -17.87
C GLU A 148 -6.61 -19.80 -17.38
N ASP A 149 -6.68 -19.60 -16.06
CA ASP A 149 -7.07 -18.33 -15.43
C ASP A 149 -6.02 -17.25 -15.71
N ILE A 150 -6.43 -16.17 -16.42
CA ILE A 150 -5.54 -15.11 -16.86
C ILE A 150 -4.95 -14.35 -15.67
N GLY A 151 -5.76 -14.05 -14.65
CA GLY A 151 -5.31 -13.32 -13.47
C GLY A 151 -4.24 -14.10 -12.70
N ARG A 152 -4.44 -15.40 -12.50
CA ARG A 152 -3.48 -16.28 -11.85
C ARG A 152 -2.18 -16.42 -12.64
N ALA A 153 -2.27 -16.61 -13.95
CA ALA A 153 -1.08 -16.71 -14.81
C ALA A 153 -0.29 -15.38 -14.82
N ALA A 154 -0.97 -14.24 -14.90
CA ALA A 154 -0.36 -12.92 -14.83
C ALA A 154 0.33 -12.68 -13.48
N PHE A 155 -0.30 -13.09 -12.37
CA PHE A 155 0.29 -12.98 -11.04
C PHE A 155 1.55 -13.84 -10.88
N ALA A 156 1.51 -15.09 -11.33
CA ALA A 156 2.67 -15.98 -11.30
C ALA A 156 3.83 -15.39 -12.13
N ARG A 157 3.52 -14.82 -13.29
CA ARG A 157 4.50 -14.16 -14.14
C ARG A 157 5.08 -12.89 -13.50
N ALA A 158 4.24 -12.04 -12.90
CA ALA A 158 4.68 -10.87 -12.16
C ALA A 158 5.66 -11.25 -11.04
N SER A 159 5.33 -12.27 -10.25
CA SER A 159 6.19 -12.77 -9.17
C SER A 159 7.55 -13.26 -9.68
N ALA A 160 7.58 -13.98 -10.80
CA ALA A 160 8.83 -14.43 -11.42
C ALA A 160 9.68 -13.25 -11.91
N LEU A 161 9.07 -12.23 -12.53
CA LEU A 161 9.76 -11.02 -13.00
C LEU A 161 10.34 -10.21 -11.84
N ILE A 162 9.61 -10.07 -10.74
CA ILE A 162 10.08 -9.39 -9.52
C ILE A 162 11.28 -10.14 -8.94
N THR A 163 11.18 -11.46 -8.80
CA THR A 163 12.29 -12.29 -8.31
C THR A 163 13.56 -12.08 -9.14
N GLN A 164 13.45 -12.09 -10.46
CA GLN A 164 14.60 -11.84 -11.34
C GLN A 164 15.13 -10.40 -11.25
N ALA A 165 14.25 -9.40 -11.10
CA ALA A 165 14.67 -8.01 -10.97
C ALA A 165 15.44 -7.78 -9.66
N VAL A 166 15.06 -8.48 -8.59
CA VAL A 166 15.68 -8.40 -7.25
C VAL A 166 16.91 -9.29 -7.14
N ASP A 167 16.96 -10.39 -7.88
CA ASP A 167 18.06 -11.39 -7.86
C ASP A 167 19.35 -10.78 -8.42
N THR A 168 19.96 -9.92 -7.64
CA THR A 168 21.25 -9.32 -7.91
C THR A 168 22.22 -9.70 -6.80
N THR A 169 23.40 -10.13 -7.19
CA THR A 169 24.45 -10.67 -6.33
C THR A 169 25.10 -9.66 -5.39
N ARG A 170 24.60 -8.43 -5.27
CA ARG A 170 25.23 -7.36 -4.47
C ARG A 170 24.40 -7.03 -3.25
N PRO A 171 24.98 -6.98 -2.04
CA PRO A 171 24.32 -6.45 -0.85
C PRO A 171 23.86 -5.00 -1.05
N GLY A 172 22.83 -4.60 -0.31
CA GLY A 172 22.28 -3.24 -0.31
C GLY A 172 20.76 -3.23 -0.41
N THR A 173 20.20 -2.04 -0.51
CA THR A 173 18.75 -1.84 -0.62
C THR A 173 18.30 -1.77 -2.07
N ARG A 174 17.06 -2.20 -2.31
CA ARG A 174 16.37 -2.16 -3.60
C ARG A 174 15.01 -1.53 -3.40
N HIS A 175 14.71 -0.52 -4.20
CA HIS A 175 13.39 0.09 -4.23
C HIS A 175 12.80 -0.11 -5.61
N LEU A 176 11.74 -0.90 -5.68
CA LEU A 176 10.98 -1.09 -6.91
C LEU A 176 9.72 -0.24 -6.84
N VAL A 177 9.37 0.38 -7.96
CA VAL A 177 8.10 1.06 -8.13
C VAL A 177 7.51 0.61 -9.45
N CYS A 178 6.24 0.24 -9.47
CA CYS A 178 5.51 0.02 -10.71
C CYS A 178 4.30 0.93 -10.79
N SER A 179 3.97 1.32 -12.02
CA SER A 179 2.78 2.11 -12.34
C SER A 179 2.02 1.45 -13.48
N VAL A 180 0.71 1.27 -13.28
CA VAL A 180 -0.20 0.70 -14.27
C VAL A 180 -1.36 1.68 -14.48
N PRO A 181 -1.44 2.36 -15.64
CA PRO A 181 -2.57 3.23 -15.94
C PRO A 181 -3.89 2.48 -15.86
N SER A 182 -4.81 3.00 -15.11
CA SER A 182 -6.16 2.48 -14.95
C SER A 182 -7.17 3.62 -15.01
N ASP A 183 -8.44 3.32 -15.04
CA ASP A 183 -9.52 4.29 -15.04
C ASP A 183 -10.35 4.07 -13.75
N PRO A 184 -10.52 5.10 -12.88
CA PRO A 184 -10.16 6.51 -13.10
C PRO A 184 -8.70 6.89 -12.77
N GLU A 185 -7.95 6.09 -12.01
CA GLU A 185 -6.63 6.47 -11.48
C GLU A 185 -5.55 5.45 -11.83
N THR A 186 -4.30 5.90 -11.89
CA THR A 186 -3.14 5.04 -12.07
C THR A 186 -2.87 4.23 -10.81
N LEU A 187 -2.76 2.91 -10.95
CA LEU A 187 -2.34 2.03 -9.87
C LEU A 187 -0.83 2.15 -9.67
N LEU A 188 -0.43 2.39 -8.44
CA LEU A 188 0.97 2.49 -8.03
C LEU A 188 1.24 1.45 -6.95
N ALA A 189 2.40 0.80 -7.03
CA ALA A 189 2.89 -0.04 -5.94
C ALA A 189 4.40 0.13 -5.78
N ALA A 190 4.85 0.06 -4.55
CA ALA A 190 6.26 0.07 -4.18
C ALA A 190 6.63 -1.23 -3.47
N LEU A 191 7.90 -1.65 -3.60
CA LEU A 191 8.45 -2.80 -2.91
C LEU A 191 9.85 -2.45 -2.43
N HIS A 192 10.09 -2.62 -1.13
CA HIS A 192 11.38 -2.43 -0.50
C HIS A 192 12.02 -3.80 -0.26
N VAL A 193 13.25 -3.93 -0.69
CA VAL A 193 14.01 -5.18 -0.55
C VAL A 193 15.39 -4.87 0.00
N GLU A 194 15.79 -5.57 1.03
CA GLU A 194 17.13 -5.50 1.58
C GLU A 194 17.87 -6.81 1.27
N VAL A 195 19.11 -6.71 0.80
CA VAL A 195 19.98 -7.87 0.56
C VAL A 195 21.17 -7.74 1.48
N ASP A 196 21.31 -8.70 2.39
CA ASP A 196 22.41 -8.71 3.36
C ASP A 196 23.76 -9.14 2.75
N ALA A 197 24.82 -9.09 3.55
CA ALA A 197 26.16 -9.46 3.13
C ALA A 197 26.29 -10.95 2.71
N GLU A 198 25.41 -11.80 3.22
CA GLU A 198 25.33 -13.24 2.91
C GLU A 198 24.46 -13.52 1.68
N GLY A 199 23.87 -12.49 1.05
CA GLY A 199 23.02 -12.61 -0.11
C GLY A 199 21.58 -13.05 0.22
N ARG A 200 21.14 -12.96 1.49
CA ARG A 200 19.76 -13.25 1.88
C ARG A 200 18.90 -12.02 1.61
N THR A 201 17.76 -12.25 1.02
CA THR A 201 16.78 -11.20 0.68
C THR A 201 15.78 -11.09 1.82
N LEU A 202 15.60 -9.86 2.33
CA LEU A 202 14.60 -9.49 3.30
C LEU A 202 13.61 -8.54 2.61
N LEU A 203 12.34 -8.86 2.66
CA LEU A 203 11.26 -8.06 2.11
C LEU A 203 10.00 -8.25 2.97
N ASP A 204 9.09 -7.32 2.90
CA ASP A 204 7.76 -7.46 3.49
C ASP A 204 6.86 -8.25 2.54
N ASP A 205 6.26 -9.34 3.04
CA ASP A 205 5.41 -10.23 2.24
C ASP A 205 4.16 -9.49 1.73
N THR A 206 3.65 -8.51 2.47
CA THR A 206 2.48 -7.72 2.08
C THR A 206 2.82 -6.79 0.93
N GLU A 207 3.94 -6.04 1.03
CA GLU A 207 4.41 -5.19 -0.07
C GLU A 207 4.69 -6.01 -1.33
N ALA A 208 5.31 -7.18 -1.18
CA ALA A 208 5.59 -8.07 -2.32
C ALA A 208 4.32 -8.57 -3.00
N LEU A 209 3.30 -8.94 -2.22
CA LEU A 209 2.00 -9.38 -2.72
C LEU A 209 1.28 -8.24 -3.47
N GLU A 210 1.26 -7.05 -2.90
CA GLU A 210 0.64 -5.87 -3.50
C GLU A 210 1.32 -5.46 -4.79
N PHE A 211 2.65 -5.39 -4.77
CA PHE A 211 3.44 -5.07 -5.95
C PHE A 211 3.21 -6.08 -7.08
N ALA A 212 3.25 -7.37 -6.76
CA ALA A 212 2.98 -8.45 -7.73
C ALA A 212 1.55 -8.35 -8.30
N THR A 213 0.57 -8.01 -7.46
CA THR A 213 -0.84 -7.85 -7.88
C THR A 213 -0.99 -6.69 -8.85
N VAL A 214 -0.42 -5.52 -8.56
CA VAL A 214 -0.47 -4.34 -9.43
C VAL A 214 0.25 -4.61 -10.76
N LEU A 215 1.45 -5.19 -10.72
CA LEU A 215 2.20 -5.54 -11.93
C LEU A 215 1.43 -6.57 -12.79
N ALA A 216 0.77 -7.55 -12.15
CA ALA A 216 -0.06 -8.54 -12.80
C ALA A 216 -1.25 -7.92 -13.55
N VAL A 217 -1.86 -6.83 -13.04
CA VAL A 217 -2.90 -6.09 -13.76
C VAL A 217 -2.38 -5.59 -15.11
N GLY A 218 -1.18 -5.00 -15.14
CA GLY A 218 -0.56 -4.55 -16.39
C GLY A 218 -0.36 -5.71 -17.38
N ILE A 219 0.08 -6.87 -16.89
CA ILE A 219 0.28 -8.09 -17.68
C ILE A 219 -1.07 -8.59 -18.23
N ALA A 220 -2.06 -8.80 -17.35
CA ALA A 220 -3.36 -9.39 -17.72
C ALA A 220 -4.18 -8.50 -18.63
N THR A 221 -4.07 -7.18 -18.50
CA THR A 221 -4.84 -6.21 -19.29
C THR A 221 -4.11 -5.72 -20.54
N HIS A 222 -2.86 -6.12 -20.74
CA HIS A 222 -1.97 -5.68 -21.84
C HIS A 222 -1.81 -4.15 -21.90
N ARG A 223 -2.06 -3.43 -20.82
CA ARG A 223 -1.93 -1.98 -20.76
C ARG A 223 -0.45 -1.58 -20.74
N ALA A 224 -0.18 -0.38 -21.25
CA ALA A 224 1.11 0.24 -21.06
C ALA A 224 1.33 0.43 -19.54
N ALA A 225 2.51 0.05 -19.06
CA ALA A 225 2.89 0.15 -17.66
C ALA A 225 4.39 0.39 -17.55
N GLY A 226 4.86 0.81 -16.40
CA GLY A 226 6.27 1.01 -16.13
C GLY A 226 6.70 0.33 -14.85
N MET A 227 7.96 -0.10 -14.81
CA MET A 227 8.62 -0.55 -13.59
C MET A 227 10.02 0.07 -13.51
N VAL A 228 10.39 0.53 -12.33
CA VAL A 228 11.69 1.11 -12.03
C VAL A 228 12.29 0.41 -10.84
N LEU A 229 13.59 0.17 -10.86
CA LEU A 229 14.40 -0.35 -9.77
C LEU A 229 15.51 0.63 -9.45
N ARG A 230 15.55 1.14 -8.24
CA ARG A 230 16.71 1.86 -7.67
C ARG A 230 17.46 0.91 -6.74
N SER A 231 18.75 0.80 -6.92
CA SER A 231 19.66 0.00 -6.11
C SER A 231 20.66 0.89 -5.42
N SER A 232 20.75 0.79 -4.09
CA SER A 232 21.72 1.53 -3.27
C SER A 232 22.60 0.54 -2.51
N GLY A 233 23.89 0.86 -2.37
CA GLY A 233 24.86 0.02 -1.65
C GLY A 233 25.95 0.88 -1.02
N ASP A 234 26.59 0.36 0.02
CA ASP A 234 27.59 1.10 0.80
C ASP A 234 28.74 1.62 -0.08
N GLY A 235 28.95 2.94 -0.05
CA GLY A 235 30.05 3.62 -0.72
C GLY A 235 30.00 3.62 -2.24
N THR A 236 28.88 3.22 -2.85
CA THR A 236 28.65 3.24 -4.30
C THR A 236 27.59 4.26 -4.67
N ARG A 237 27.61 4.70 -5.94
CA ARG A 237 26.50 5.51 -6.46
C ARG A 237 25.26 4.65 -6.62
N ASP A 238 24.10 5.23 -6.37
CA ASP A 238 22.82 4.56 -6.65
C ASP A 238 22.69 4.26 -8.14
N ARG A 239 22.04 3.18 -8.47
CA ARG A 239 21.81 2.79 -9.86
C ARG A 239 20.30 2.66 -10.10
N VAL A 240 19.84 3.27 -11.18
CA VAL A 240 18.44 3.23 -11.60
C VAL A 240 18.31 2.47 -12.90
N HIS A 241 17.43 1.47 -12.92
CA HIS A 241 17.03 0.69 -14.09
C HIS A 241 15.53 0.86 -14.33
N GLY A 242 15.11 0.81 -15.58
CA GLY A 242 13.70 0.96 -15.93
C GLY A 242 13.26 -0.04 -16.98
N TRP A 243 11.99 -0.44 -16.90
CA TRP A 243 11.31 -1.27 -17.89
C TRP A 243 9.97 -0.64 -18.24
N ARG A 244 9.61 -0.73 -19.52
CA ARG A 244 8.27 -0.42 -20.00
C ARG A 244 7.52 -1.71 -20.28
N MET A 245 6.24 -1.73 -20.01
CA MET A 245 5.37 -2.83 -20.39
C MET A 245 4.71 -2.52 -21.73
N ASN A 246 4.79 -3.49 -22.62
CA ASN A 246 4.10 -3.44 -23.91
C ASN A 246 3.51 -4.83 -24.21
N GLY A 247 2.20 -4.89 -24.43
CA GLY A 247 1.49 -6.15 -24.70
C GLY A 247 1.71 -7.21 -23.60
N GLY A 248 1.68 -6.81 -22.33
CA GLY A 248 1.89 -7.71 -21.19
C GLY A 248 3.34 -8.18 -20.96
N ARG A 249 4.32 -7.60 -21.67
CA ARG A 249 5.74 -7.96 -21.55
C ARG A 249 6.59 -6.77 -21.11
N LEU A 250 7.45 -6.97 -20.11
CA LEU A 250 8.43 -5.98 -19.69
C LEU A 250 9.60 -5.93 -20.69
N GLN A 251 9.83 -4.76 -21.25
CA GLN A 251 10.93 -4.46 -22.14
C GLN A 251 11.93 -3.56 -21.44
N PRO A 252 13.24 -3.91 -21.42
CA PRO A 252 14.24 -3.10 -20.76
C PRO A 252 14.40 -1.76 -21.49
N LEU A 253 14.55 -0.70 -20.70
CA LEU A 253 14.92 0.61 -21.19
C LEU A 253 16.44 0.71 -21.30
N THR A 254 16.90 1.48 -22.28
CA THR A 254 18.32 1.90 -22.39
C THR A 254 18.64 2.93 -21.31
N ALA A 255 19.94 3.14 -21.03
CA ALA A 255 20.37 4.16 -20.08
C ALA A 255 19.88 5.57 -20.46
N ALA A 256 19.81 5.87 -21.75
CA ALA A 256 19.29 7.15 -22.24
C ALA A 256 17.79 7.30 -21.98
N GLU A 257 16.98 6.26 -22.24
CA GLU A 257 15.55 6.29 -21.96
C GLU A 257 15.25 6.41 -20.46
N VAL A 258 16.06 5.76 -19.59
CA VAL A 258 15.93 5.91 -18.13
C VAL A 258 16.30 7.33 -17.71
N PHE A 259 17.38 7.87 -18.24
CA PHE A 259 17.80 9.25 -18.00
C PHE A 259 16.71 10.24 -18.42
N ASP A 260 16.18 10.10 -19.64
CA ASP A 260 15.13 10.99 -20.16
C ASP A 260 13.87 10.94 -19.28
N ALA A 261 13.47 9.74 -18.83
CA ALA A 261 12.29 9.58 -17.95
C ALA A 261 12.46 10.26 -16.59
N TYR A 262 13.66 10.28 -16.02
CA TYR A 262 13.96 10.90 -14.73
C TYR A 262 14.29 12.39 -14.81
N CYS A 263 14.86 12.81 -15.92
CA CYS A 263 15.33 14.18 -16.13
C CYS A 263 14.39 15.01 -17.00
N THR A 264 13.13 14.56 -17.14
CA THR A 264 12.07 15.30 -17.82
C THR A 264 10.86 15.39 -16.89
N ASP A 265 10.38 16.58 -16.61
CA ASP A 265 9.16 16.80 -15.85
C ASP A 265 7.95 16.24 -16.60
N ALA A 266 7.18 15.39 -15.95
CA ALA A 266 6.09 14.65 -16.58
C ALA A 266 4.90 15.55 -17.00
N ILE A 267 4.77 16.74 -16.39
CA ILE A 267 3.67 17.68 -16.66
C ILE A 267 4.08 18.72 -17.68
N SER A 268 5.22 19.38 -17.47
CA SER A 268 5.68 20.47 -18.32
C SER A 268 6.52 20.01 -19.53
N GLY A 269 7.11 18.80 -19.46
CA GLY A 269 8.06 18.31 -20.45
C GLY A 269 9.44 19.01 -20.40
N GLU A 270 9.67 19.86 -19.39
CA GLU A 270 10.94 20.56 -19.23
C GLU A 270 12.03 19.64 -18.66
N LEU A 271 13.28 19.95 -19.01
CA LEU A 271 14.41 19.20 -18.47
C LEU A 271 14.64 19.54 -17.00
N VAL A 272 14.75 18.50 -16.19
CA VAL A 272 15.11 18.57 -14.77
C VAL A 272 16.56 18.13 -14.58
N ALA A 273 17.27 18.78 -13.67
CA ALA A 273 18.66 18.42 -13.39
C ALA A 273 18.75 16.98 -12.86
N PRO A 274 19.70 16.17 -13.35
CA PRO A 274 19.90 14.81 -12.86
C PRO A 274 20.27 14.80 -11.37
N GLU A 275 19.78 13.80 -10.67
CA GLU A 275 20.07 13.61 -9.24
C GLU A 275 21.56 13.31 -9.04
N SER A 276 22.19 14.03 -8.10
CA SER A 276 23.62 13.82 -7.80
C SER A 276 23.81 12.47 -7.09
N GLY A 277 24.83 11.70 -7.50
CA GLY A 277 25.11 10.39 -6.89
C GLY A 277 24.31 9.24 -7.48
N VAL A 278 23.55 9.46 -8.56
CA VAL A 278 22.76 8.45 -9.27
C VAL A 278 23.35 8.16 -10.65
N ASP A 279 23.42 6.89 -11.00
CA ASP A 279 23.77 6.39 -12.33
C ASP A 279 22.52 5.80 -13.00
N TYR A 280 22.14 6.34 -14.14
CA TYR A 280 21.05 5.84 -14.98
C TYR A 280 21.59 4.73 -15.87
N CYS A 281 21.07 3.52 -15.72
CA CYS A 281 21.64 2.31 -16.31
C CYS A 281 20.66 1.62 -17.25
N ALA A 282 21.20 0.98 -18.30
CA ALA A 282 20.39 0.08 -19.11
C ALA A 282 19.86 -1.09 -18.24
N ALA A 283 18.57 -1.39 -18.34
CA ALA A 283 17.99 -2.46 -17.59
C ALA A 283 18.35 -3.84 -18.19
N PRO A 284 18.51 -4.87 -17.35
CA PRO A 284 18.67 -6.24 -17.84
C PRO A 284 17.35 -6.75 -18.45
N ARG A 285 17.44 -7.75 -19.32
CA ARG A 285 16.24 -8.48 -19.76
C ARG A 285 15.73 -9.33 -18.62
N LEU A 286 14.43 -9.26 -18.38
CA LEU A 286 13.71 -10.14 -17.48
C LEU A 286 12.92 -11.13 -18.33
N GLU A 287 13.20 -12.40 -18.17
CA GLU A 287 12.54 -13.49 -18.90
C GLU A 287 11.68 -14.26 -17.91
N ALA A 288 10.37 -14.06 -17.96
CA ALA A 288 9.49 -15.03 -17.34
C ALA A 288 9.43 -16.23 -18.29
N ASP A 289 9.80 -17.43 -17.82
CA ASP A 289 9.60 -18.67 -18.57
C ASP A 289 8.12 -18.73 -18.99
N ASP A 290 7.86 -18.66 -20.30
CA ASP A 290 6.55 -19.03 -20.83
C ASP A 290 6.43 -20.54 -20.60
N PRO A 291 5.49 -21.02 -19.78
CA PRO A 291 5.24 -22.45 -19.70
C PRO A 291 4.92 -22.95 -21.11
N GLU A 292 5.61 -23.99 -21.52
CA GLU A 292 5.61 -24.63 -22.83
C GLU A 292 4.32 -24.39 -23.64
N GLY A 293 4.36 -23.49 -24.63
CA GLY A 293 3.27 -23.38 -25.58
C GLY A 293 2.84 -21.99 -26.07
N GLY A 294 3.71 -21.04 -26.22
CA GLY A 294 3.64 -20.04 -27.30
C GLY A 294 2.52 -19.01 -27.31
N HIS A 295 1.68 -18.84 -26.29
CA HIS A 295 0.78 -17.71 -26.23
C HIS A 295 0.90 -16.99 -24.89
N THR A 296 0.97 -15.68 -25.00
CA THR A 296 0.91 -14.74 -23.88
C THR A 296 -0.55 -14.62 -23.42
N HIS A 297 -0.77 -14.83 -22.14
CA HIS A 297 -2.03 -14.54 -21.49
C HIS A 297 -2.08 -13.08 -21.12
#